data_453bdd4f58714fcfc92ae5b314040c4c
#
_entry.id   453bdd4f58714fcfc92ae5b314040c4c
#
_cell.length_a   1.000
_cell.length_b   1.000
_cell.length_c   1.000
_cell.angle_alpha   90.00
_cell.angle_beta   90.00
_cell.angle_gamma   90.00
#
_symmetry.space_group_name_H-M   'P 1'
#
loop_
_entity.id
_entity.type
_entity.pdbx_description
1 polymer ?
#
loop_
_entity_poly.entity_id
_entity_poly.type
_entity_poly.pdbx_seq_one_letter_code
_entity_poly.pdbx_strand_id
1 'polypeptide(L)'
;ISSLNPNQKLQFNPRPRKDLKEIILLVDPKNYKAMIPALRYHGGNNFRYLSFISALEEVDDPLQLIDYEDSYIPLSTYASKKIGSGSMKSMEGFLAESVLQDWLLIQLLNQSESKTTYVSGSTGGIFYRSNSCSRREIPLQKITSKLFLD
;
A
#
# COMPACT_ATOMS: atom_id res chain seq x y z
N ILE A 1 -48.37 3.43 0.12
CA ILE A 1 -47.38 4.48 0.49
C ILE A 1 -47.80 4.89 1.90
N SER A 2 -47.13 4.32 2.92
CA SER A 2 -47.34 4.68 4.30
C SER A 2 -46.87 6.12 4.54
N SER A 3 -47.79 6.99 4.95
CA SER A 3 -47.50 8.37 5.34
C SER A 3 -46.48 8.36 6.49
N LEU A 4 -45.28 8.82 6.23
CA LEU A 4 -44.26 9.05 7.26
C LEU A 4 -44.87 10.08 8.25
N ASN A 5 -44.87 9.70 9.53
CA ASN A 5 -45.31 10.57 10.61
C ASN A 5 -44.40 11.82 10.62
N PRO A 6 -44.91 13.05 10.38
CA PRO A 6 -44.10 14.25 10.26
C PRO A 6 -43.30 14.61 11.52
N ASN A 7 -43.65 14.00 12.67
CA ASN A 7 -42.95 14.20 13.94
C ASN A 7 -41.86 13.17 14.21
N GLN A 8 -41.63 12.21 13.33
CA GLN A 8 -40.60 11.22 13.51
C GLN A 8 -39.30 11.80 12.95
N LYS A 9 -38.40 12.25 13.83
CA LYS A 9 -37.04 12.60 13.45
C LYS A 9 -36.38 11.35 12.89
N LEU A 10 -36.16 11.32 11.58
CA LEU A 10 -35.36 10.28 10.95
C LEU A 10 -33.95 10.36 11.50
N GLN A 11 -33.61 9.43 12.36
CA GLN A 11 -32.25 9.29 12.85
C GLN A 11 -31.44 8.57 11.75
N PHE A 12 -30.55 9.31 11.10
CA PHE A 12 -29.61 8.72 10.16
C PHE A 12 -28.65 7.83 10.94
N ASN A 13 -28.81 6.53 10.80
CA ASN A 13 -27.87 5.55 11.37
C ASN A 13 -27.06 4.99 10.20
N PRO A 14 -25.82 5.46 9.97
CA PRO A 14 -24.99 4.98 8.88
C PRO A 14 -24.73 3.48 9.07
N ARG A 15 -25.23 2.68 8.16
CA ARG A 15 -24.97 1.24 8.14
C ARG A 15 -24.00 0.94 7.01
N PRO A 16 -22.79 0.43 7.30
CA PRO A 16 -21.90 0.00 6.26
C PRO A 16 -22.55 -1.14 5.45
N ARG A 17 -22.27 -1.16 4.16
CA ARG A 17 -22.75 -2.22 3.27
C ARG A 17 -22.15 -3.54 3.69
N LYS A 18 -22.98 -4.57 3.88
CA LYS A 18 -22.52 -5.90 4.35
C LYS A 18 -21.77 -6.68 3.27
N ASP A 19 -21.96 -6.32 2.01
CA ASP A 19 -21.29 -6.93 0.85
C ASP A 19 -19.92 -6.32 0.57
N LEU A 20 -19.60 -5.17 1.14
CA LEU A 20 -18.33 -4.49 0.99
C LEU A 20 -17.29 -5.14 1.92
N LYS A 21 -16.15 -5.57 1.37
CA LYS A 21 -15.06 -6.19 2.12
C LYS A 21 -13.77 -5.38 2.05
N GLU A 22 -13.58 -4.69 0.95
CA GLU A 22 -12.33 -3.96 0.66
C GLU A 22 -12.64 -2.56 0.16
N ILE A 23 -11.81 -1.61 0.55
CA ILE A 23 -11.86 -0.20 0.11
C ILE A 23 -10.49 0.16 -0.42
N ILE A 24 -10.42 0.59 -1.68
CA ILE A 24 -9.19 1.12 -2.28
C ILE A 24 -9.20 2.63 -2.07
N LEU A 25 -8.17 3.14 -1.41
CA LEU A 25 -8.00 4.55 -1.09
C LEU A 25 -7.10 5.23 -2.13
N LEU A 26 -7.71 6.08 -2.95
CA LEU A 26 -7.04 6.95 -3.92
C LEU A 26 -7.07 8.37 -3.38
N VAL A 27 -6.26 8.66 -2.40
CA VAL A 27 -6.28 9.91 -1.63
C VAL A 27 -4.91 10.56 -1.70
N ASP A 28 -4.89 11.88 -1.72
CA ASP A 28 -3.68 12.68 -1.58
C ASP A 28 -2.94 12.28 -0.28
N PRO A 29 -1.61 12.07 -0.31
CA PRO A 29 -0.83 11.67 0.87
C PRO A 29 -1.11 12.52 2.11
N LYS A 30 -1.26 13.84 1.95
CA LYS A 30 -1.56 14.78 3.05
C LYS A 30 -2.85 14.48 3.79
N ASN A 31 -3.85 13.95 3.08
CA ASN A 31 -5.17 13.66 3.64
C ASN A 31 -5.29 12.22 4.15
N TYR A 32 -4.32 11.38 3.83
CA TYR A 32 -4.40 9.95 4.10
C TYR A 32 -4.46 9.65 5.60
N LYS A 33 -3.66 10.35 6.42
CA LYS A 33 -3.62 10.17 7.89
C LYS A 33 -4.99 10.31 8.55
N ALA A 34 -5.82 11.23 8.06
CA ALA A 34 -7.15 11.46 8.61
C ALA A 34 -8.21 10.50 8.06
N MET A 35 -7.98 9.93 6.88
CA MET A 35 -8.99 9.17 6.15
C MET A 35 -9.32 7.83 6.82
N ILE A 36 -8.31 7.04 7.18
CA ILE A 36 -8.54 5.72 7.80
C ILE A 36 -9.23 5.84 9.16
N PRO A 37 -8.76 6.68 10.10
CA PRO A 37 -9.47 6.91 11.36
C PRO A 37 -10.91 7.39 11.15
N ALA A 38 -11.14 8.31 10.21
CA ALA A 38 -12.49 8.79 9.90
C ALA A 38 -13.41 7.68 9.36
N LEU A 39 -12.92 6.86 8.44
CA LEU A 39 -13.68 5.72 7.92
C LEU A 39 -14.03 4.71 9.01
N ARG A 40 -13.09 4.42 9.92
CA ARG A 40 -13.32 3.54 11.06
C ARG A 40 -14.37 4.11 12.02
N TYR A 41 -14.29 5.40 12.30
CA TYR A 41 -15.27 6.09 13.15
C TYR A 41 -16.69 5.99 12.56
N HIS A 42 -16.83 6.04 11.24
CA HIS A 42 -18.10 5.89 10.54
C HIS A 42 -18.52 4.43 10.25
N GLY A 43 -17.97 3.46 10.98
CA GLY A 43 -18.38 2.06 10.90
C GLY A 43 -17.55 1.21 9.95
N GLY A 44 -16.40 1.71 9.49
CA GLY A 44 -15.49 1.01 8.57
C GLY A 44 -14.55 -0.04 9.20
N ASN A 45 -14.74 -0.42 10.46
CA ASN A 45 -13.80 -1.31 11.18
C ASN A 45 -13.63 -2.71 10.56
N ASN A 46 -14.59 -3.15 9.75
CA ASN A 46 -14.59 -4.49 9.17
C ASN A 46 -14.07 -4.53 7.73
N PHE A 47 -13.59 -3.41 7.20
CA PHE A 47 -13.08 -3.34 5.83
C PHE A 47 -11.55 -3.50 5.80
N ARG A 48 -11.07 -4.12 4.72
CA ARG A 48 -9.66 -4.08 4.37
C ARG A 48 -9.40 -2.79 3.58
N TYR A 49 -8.48 -1.98 4.06
CA TYR A 49 -8.06 -0.76 3.38
C TYR A 49 -6.85 -1.05 2.52
N LEU A 50 -6.96 -0.79 1.22
CA LEU A 50 -5.87 -0.94 0.25
C LEU A 50 -5.42 0.44 -0.18
N SER A 51 -4.14 0.70 -0.20
CA SER A 51 -3.56 1.96 -0.61
C SER A 51 -2.33 1.78 -1.47
N PHE A 52 -1.76 2.88 -1.92
CA PHE A 52 -0.52 2.93 -2.68
C PHE A 52 0.64 3.34 -1.78
N ILE A 53 1.86 3.06 -2.25
CA ILE A 53 3.08 3.41 -1.53
C ILE A 53 3.21 4.92 -1.29
N SER A 54 2.64 5.75 -2.17
CA SER A 54 2.59 7.22 -2.01
C SER A 54 1.88 7.67 -0.72
N ALA A 55 0.99 6.85 -0.16
CA ALA A 55 0.38 7.15 1.14
C ALA A 55 1.41 7.31 2.27
N LEU A 56 2.61 6.77 2.11
CA LEU A 56 3.70 6.85 3.09
C LEU A 56 4.63 8.07 2.88
N GLU A 57 4.40 8.90 1.86
CA GLU A 57 5.27 10.06 1.56
C GLU A 57 5.35 11.08 2.70
N GLU A 58 4.27 11.22 3.46
CA GLU A 58 4.18 12.16 4.58
C GLU A 58 4.52 11.50 5.93
N VAL A 59 5.09 10.30 5.93
CA VAL A 59 5.48 9.58 7.14
C VAL A 59 6.95 9.87 7.44
N ASP A 60 7.19 10.79 8.35
CA ASP A 60 8.54 11.17 8.79
C ASP A 60 9.01 10.37 10.03
N ASP A 61 8.04 9.87 10.81
CA ASP A 61 8.29 9.14 12.05
C ASP A 61 7.52 7.80 12.02
N PRO A 62 8.17 6.66 12.37
CA PRO A 62 7.49 5.37 12.51
C PRO A 62 6.25 5.40 13.42
N LEU A 63 6.20 6.28 14.42
CA LEU A 63 5.04 6.44 15.28
C LEU A 63 3.79 6.93 14.53
N GLN A 64 3.96 7.65 13.43
CA GLN A 64 2.84 8.10 12.59
C GLN A 64 2.16 6.96 11.86
N LEU A 65 2.79 5.78 11.79
CA LEU A 65 2.20 4.59 11.16
C LEU A 65 0.98 4.06 11.91
N ILE A 66 0.75 4.48 13.14
CA ILE A 66 -0.46 4.14 13.89
C ILE A 66 -1.73 4.60 13.15
N ASP A 67 -1.66 5.72 12.43
CA ASP A 67 -2.77 6.24 11.64
C ASP A 67 -3.08 5.37 10.40
N TYR A 68 -2.10 4.57 9.98
CA TYR A 68 -2.20 3.65 8.84
C TYR A 68 -2.40 2.20 9.25
N GLU A 69 -2.51 1.94 10.56
CA GLU A 69 -2.59 0.57 11.08
C GLU A 69 -3.71 -0.21 10.42
N ASP A 70 -3.47 -1.49 10.14
CA ASP A 70 -4.38 -2.39 9.42
C ASP A 70 -4.66 -2.05 7.95
N SER A 71 -4.03 -1.04 7.38
CA SER A 71 -4.05 -0.86 5.92
C SER A 71 -3.06 -1.78 5.23
N TYR A 72 -3.30 -2.03 3.94
CA TYR A 72 -2.46 -2.85 3.08
C TYR A 72 -1.88 -2.00 1.98
N ILE A 73 -0.56 -2.05 1.81
CA ILE A 73 0.17 -1.30 0.80
C ILE A 73 1.03 -2.26 -0.01
N PRO A 74 1.09 -2.15 -1.34
CA PRO A 74 2.03 -2.90 -2.15
C PRO A 74 3.44 -2.43 -1.84
N LEU A 75 4.20 -3.24 -1.11
CA LEU A 75 5.51 -2.88 -0.61
C LEU A 75 6.45 -4.08 -0.69
N SER A 76 7.60 -3.91 -1.35
CA SER A 76 8.63 -4.94 -1.36
C SER A 76 9.31 -5.03 0.01
N THR A 77 9.90 -6.18 0.31
CA THR A 77 10.68 -6.37 1.54
C THR A 77 11.86 -5.39 1.61
N TYR A 78 12.47 -5.08 0.46
CA TYR A 78 13.54 -4.09 0.39
C TYR A 78 13.03 -2.70 0.75
N ALA A 79 11.90 -2.28 0.18
CA ALA A 79 11.29 -0.99 0.47
C ALA A 79 10.91 -0.87 1.97
N SER A 80 10.32 -1.92 2.53
CA SER A 80 9.97 -1.99 3.94
C SER A 80 11.18 -1.75 4.85
N LYS A 81 12.31 -2.43 4.59
CA LYS A 81 13.55 -2.25 5.35
C LYS A 81 14.14 -0.84 5.21
N LYS A 82 14.08 -0.26 4.02
CA LYS A 82 14.59 1.11 3.77
C LYS A 82 13.78 2.17 4.50
N ILE A 83 12.45 2.05 4.49
CA ILE A 83 11.56 2.93 5.25
C ILE A 83 11.87 2.81 6.75
N GLY A 84 11.96 1.60 7.28
CA GLY A 84 12.23 1.33 8.70
C GLY A 84 13.60 1.85 9.16
N SER A 85 14.60 1.85 8.29
CA SER A 85 15.94 2.36 8.65
C SER A 85 16.03 3.89 8.70
N GLY A 86 14.98 4.63 8.34
CA GLY A 86 15.01 6.10 8.27
C GLY A 86 15.99 6.66 7.22
N SER A 87 16.53 5.78 6.36
CA SER A 87 17.53 6.17 5.36
C SER A 87 16.91 6.74 4.08
N MET A 88 15.60 6.80 4.00
CA MET A 88 14.87 7.29 2.85
C MET A 88 14.72 8.80 2.90
N LYS A 89 15.33 9.50 1.94
CA LYS A 89 15.26 10.96 1.85
C LYS A 89 13.95 11.46 1.22
N SER A 90 13.41 10.70 0.28
CA SER A 90 12.10 10.94 -0.33
C SER A 90 11.58 9.65 -0.95
N MET A 91 10.28 9.46 -0.94
CA MET A 91 9.62 8.29 -1.56
C MET A 91 9.82 8.27 -3.07
N GLU A 92 9.71 9.43 -3.73
CA GLU A 92 9.87 9.55 -5.17
C GLU A 92 11.29 9.15 -5.61
N GLY A 93 12.31 9.69 -4.96
CA GLY A 93 13.70 9.33 -5.24
C GLY A 93 13.99 7.85 -4.99
N PHE A 94 13.44 7.30 -3.91
CA PHE A 94 13.56 5.88 -3.60
C PHE A 94 12.92 4.99 -4.67
N LEU A 95 11.72 5.33 -5.14
CA LEU A 95 11.04 4.57 -6.19
C LEU A 95 11.81 4.62 -7.50
N ALA A 96 12.31 5.80 -7.89
CA ALA A 96 13.11 5.96 -9.09
C ALA A 96 14.41 5.12 -9.04
N GLU A 97 15.13 5.16 -7.91
CA GLU A 97 16.32 4.35 -7.67
C GLU A 97 16.01 2.85 -7.74
N SER A 98 14.95 2.42 -7.09
CA SER A 98 14.54 1.02 -7.04
C SER A 98 14.16 0.48 -8.42
N VAL A 99 13.45 1.28 -9.23
CA VAL A 99 13.10 0.91 -10.61
C VAL A 99 14.35 0.80 -11.49
N LEU A 100 15.30 1.74 -11.33
CA LEU A 100 16.55 1.71 -12.09
C LEU A 100 17.40 0.49 -11.73
N GLN A 101 17.51 0.15 -10.44
CA GLN A 101 18.22 -1.04 -9.97
C GLN A 101 17.62 -2.32 -10.58
N ASP A 102 16.29 -2.45 -10.57
CA ASP A 102 15.61 -3.60 -11.14
C ASP A 102 15.77 -3.66 -12.68
N TRP A 103 15.75 -2.50 -13.33
CA TRP A 103 16.02 -2.45 -14.75
C TRP A 103 17.44 -2.93 -15.11
N LEU A 104 18.46 -2.45 -14.38
CA LEU A 104 19.84 -2.91 -14.55
C LEU A 104 19.96 -4.42 -14.31
N LEU A 105 19.30 -4.94 -13.28
CA LEU A 105 19.27 -6.37 -13.00
C LEU A 105 18.69 -7.17 -14.17
N ILE A 106 17.58 -6.70 -14.76
CA ILE A 106 16.99 -7.33 -15.96
C ILE A 106 17.96 -7.27 -17.14
N GLN A 107 18.70 -6.17 -17.35
CA GLN A 107 19.69 -6.08 -18.43
C GLN A 107 20.84 -7.08 -18.22
N LEU A 108 21.31 -7.27 -16.99
CA LEU A 108 22.33 -8.29 -16.67
C LEU A 108 21.81 -9.70 -16.92
N LEU A 109 20.56 -9.98 -16.56
CA LEU A 109 19.93 -11.27 -16.86
C LEU A 109 19.76 -11.53 -18.36
N ASN A 110 19.47 -10.48 -19.14
CA ASN A 110 19.43 -10.57 -20.62
C ASN A 110 20.77 -10.95 -21.24
N GLN A 111 21.88 -10.54 -20.61
CA GLN A 111 23.22 -10.91 -21.07
C GLN A 111 23.62 -12.30 -20.63
N SER A 112 22.95 -12.86 -19.62
CA SER A 112 23.17 -14.23 -19.16
C SER A 112 22.46 -15.21 -20.08
N GLU A 113 22.95 -16.42 -20.20
CA GLU A 113 22.31 -17.50 -20.96
C GLU A 113 21.06 -18.06 -20.26
N SER A 114 20.63 -17.44 -19.18
CA SER A 114 19.49 -17.90 -18.38
C SER A 114 18.19 -17.71 -19.14
N LYS A 115 17.47 -18.80 -19.41
CA LYS A 115 16.21 -18.77 -20.15
C LYS A 115 15.03 -18.32 -19.31
N THR A 116 15.02 -18.68 -18.02
CA THR A 116 13.96 -18.33 -17.06
C THR A 116 14.53 -18.35 -15.68
N THR A 117 14.31 -17.29 -14.91
CA THR A 117 14.74 -17.20 -13.52
C THR A 117 13.82 -16.32 -12.70
N TYR A 118 13.82 -16.54 -11.39
CA TYR A 118 13.19 -15.67 -10.40
C TYR A 118 14.27 -14.99 -9.59
N VAL A 119 14.16 -13.67 -9.47
CA VAL A 119 15.11 -12.85 -8.71
C VAL A 119 14.34 -11.90 -7.81
N SER A 120 14.84 -11.68 -6.61
CA SER A 120 14.32 -10.65 -5.71
C SER A 120 14.90 -9.30 -6.12
N GLY A 121 14.06 -8.45 -6.68
CA GLY A 121 14.41 -7.07 -7.03
C GLY A 121 14.06 -6.08 -5.91
N SER A 122 14.47 -4.83 -6.11
CA SER A 122 14.21 -3.74 -5.17
C SER A 122 12.73 -3.39 -5.08
N THR A 123 11.99 -3.49 -6.19
CA THR A 123 10.53 -3.25 -6.22
C THR A 123 9.70 -4.48 -5.92
N GLY A 124 10.27 -5.67 -5.83
CA GLY A 124 9.57 -6.93 -5.57
C GLY A 124 10.19 -8.10 -6.29
N GLY A 125 9.46 -9.22 -6.37
CA GLY A 125 9.89 -10.40 -7.11
C GLY A 125 9.83 -10.18 -8.61
N ILE A 126 10.86 -10.59 -9.34
CA ILE A 126 10.94 -10.48 -10.80
C ILE A 126 11.02 -11.88 -11.38
N PHE A 127 10.00 -12.29 -12.10
CA PHE A 127 10.05 -13.45 -12.98
C PHE A 127 10.59 -13.03 -14.33
N TYR A 128 11.85 -13.34 -14.56
CA TYR A 128 12.51 -13.10 -15.83
C TYR A 128 12.34 -14.28 -16.76
N ARG A 129 12.04 -14.00 -18.02
CA ARG A 129 12.02 -14.98 -19.10
C ARG A 129 12.66 -14.36 -20.34
N SER A 130 13.65 -15.02 -20.90
CA SER A 130 14.30 -14.59 -22.14
C SER A 130 13.27 -14.41 -23.26
N ASN A 131 13.41 -13.33 -24.03
CA ASN A 131 12.54 -12.99 -25.17
C ASN A 131 11.05 -12.75 -24.81
N SER A 132 10.74 -12.41 -23.56
CA SER A 132 9.39 -12.05 -23.13
C SER A 132 9.42 -10.92 -22.10
N CYS A 133 8.23 -10.34 -21.82
CA CYS A 133 8.10 -9.38 -20.74
C CYS A 133 8.33 -10.05 -19.38
N SER A 134 9.14 -9.41 -18.53
CA SER A 134 9.34 -9.83 -17.16
C SER A 134 8.07 -9.55 -16.35
N ARG A 135 7.64 -10.52 -15.55
CA ARG A 135 6.51 -10.35 -14.63
C ARG A 135 7.04 -9.91 -13.27
N ARG A 136 6.40 -8.92 -12.67
CA ARG A 136 6.71 -8.49 -11.29
C ARG A 136 5.63 -8.95 -10.33
N GLU A 137 6.05 -9.33 -9.14
CA GLU A 137 5.19 -9.61 -7.99
C GLU A 137 5.57 -8.69 -6.85
N ILE A 138 4.61 -7.84 -6.46
CA ILE A 138 4.78 -6.93 -5.33
C ILE A 138 3.82 -7.43 -4.24
N PRO A 139 4.35 -7.88 -3.08
CA PRO A 139 3.50 -8.35 -2.00
C PRO A 139 2.70 -7.20 -1.40
N LEU A 140 1.45 -7.47 -1.02
CA LEU A 140 0.67 -6.58 -0.18
C LEU A 140 1.10 -6.79 1.27
N GLN A 141 1.69 -5.77 1.85
CA GLN A 141 2.08 -5.78 3.26
C GLN A 141 1.05 -5.05 4.10
N LYS A 142 0.71 -5.66 5.24
CA LYS A 142 -0.13 -5.04 6.25
C LYS A 142 0.71 -4.05 7.05
N ILE A 143 0.28 -2.80 7.11
CA ILE A 143 0.95 -1.79 7.93
C ILE A 143 0.58 -2.02 9.38
N THR A 144 1.60 -2.11 10.20
CA THR A 144 1.51 -2.15 11.66
C THR A 144 2.53 -1.20 12.23
N SER A 145 2.29 -0.68 13.42
CA SER A 145 3.26 0.17 14.12
C SER A 145 4.63 -0.48 14.35
N LYS A 146 4.71 -1.82 14.21
CA LYS A 146 5.94 -2.61 14.35
C LYS A 146 6.64 -2.91 13.03
N LEU A 147 6.01 -2.64 11.89
CA LEU A 147 6.52 -3.05 10.56
C LEU A 147 7.93 -2.53 10.26
N PHE A 148 8.32 -1.44 10.89
CA PHE A 148 9.58 -0.76 10.66
C PHE A 148 10.52 -0.77 11.88
N LEU A 149 10.17 -1.51 12.93
CA LEU A 149 10.99 -1.63 14.16
C LEU A 149 11.87 -2.89 14.17
N ASP A 150 11.66 -3.81 13.21
CA ASP A 150 12.45 -5.03 12.98
C ASP A 150 13.42 -4.81 11.79
#